data_22defca15a11f63f4c1a4d7a764089d6
#
_entry.id   22defca15a11f63f4c1a4d7a764089d6
#
_cell.length_a   1.000
_cell.length_b   1.000
_cell.length_c   1.000
_cell.angle_alpha   90.00
_cell.angle_beta   90.00
_cell.angle_gamma   90.00
#
_symmetry.space_group_name_H-M   'P 1'
#
loop_
_entity.id
_entity.type
_entity.pdbx_description
1 polymer ?
#
loop_
_entity_poly.entity_id
_entity_poly.type
_entity_poly.pdbx_seq_one_letter_code
_entity_poly.pdbx_strand_id
1 'polypeptide(L)'
;MALFDLAGRRWSLRVIWELDRSERPLTFRELRTACGDISSSVLTRRLHELGEAGLVEHTGGYVLTPIGQRLVAALEPVTAWAEDWDRATRR
;
A
#
# COMPACT_ATOMS: atom_id res chain seq x y z
N MET A 1 11.45 -12.13 2.10
CA MET A 1 10.10 -12.30 1.53
C MET A 1 10.12 -11.89 0.07
N ALA A 2 9.55 -12.70 -0.78
CA ALA A 2 9.47 -12.38 -2.20
C ALA A 2 8.41 -11.29 -2.43
N LEU A 3 8.65 -10.44 -3.41
CA LEU A 3 7.71 -9.37 -3.76
C LEU A 3 6.32 -9.92 -4.07
N PHE A 4 6.24 -11.05 -4.75
CA PHE A 4 4.95 -11.64 -5.11
C PHE A 4 4.12 -12.06 -3.89
N ASP A 5 4.79 -12.50 -2.82
CA ASP A 5 4.08 -12.84 -1.59
C ASP A 5 3.42 -11.60 -0.99
N LEU A 6 4.13 -10.47 -1.00
CA LEU A 6 3.61 -9.21 -0.48
C LEU A 6 2.53 -8.64 -1.40
N ALA A 7 2.82 -8.58 -2.69
CA ALA A 7 1.90 -8.01 -3.68
C ALA A 7 0.62 -8.84 -3.83
N GLY A 8 0.69 -10.14 -3.53
CA GLY A 8 -0.48 -10.99 -3.56
C GLY A 8 -1.42 -10.81 -2.38
N ARG A 9 -1.02 -10.08 -1.35
CA ARG A 9 -1.87 -9.81 -0.20
C ARG A 9 -2.89 -8.75 -0.56
N ARG A 10 -4.14 -9.05 -0.38
CA ARG A 10 -5.26 -8.19 -0.77
C ARG A 10 -5.13 -6.75 -0.29
N TRP A 11 -4.69 -6.56 0.94
CA TRP A 11 -4.66 -5.24 1.56
C TRP A 11 -3.29 -4.57 1.55
N SER A 12 -2.22 -5.29 1.23
CA SER A 12 -0.86 -4.74 1.29
C SER A 12 -0.67 -3.60 0.29
N LEU A 13 -1.07 -3.81 -0.96
CA LEU A 13 -0.95 -2.78 -1.99
C LEU A 13 -1.87 -1.60 -1.70
N ARG A 14 -3.04 -1.84 -1.13
CA ARG A 14 -3.96 -0.77 -0.76
C ARG A 14 -3.35 0.12 0.32
N VAL A 15 -2.72 -0.47 1.34
CA VAL A 15 -2.06 0.30 2.39
C VAL A 15 -0.94 1.14 1.80
N ILE A 16 -0.10 0.56 0.96
CA ILE A 16 0.99 1.28 0.29
C ILE A 16 0.43 2.44 -0.52
N TRP A 17 -0.61 2.21 -1.29
CA TRP A 17 -1.27 3.22 -2.11
C TRP A 17 -1.76 4.40 -1.28
N GLU A 18 -2.45 4.12 -0.18
CA GLU A 18 -3.00 5.20 0.65
C GLU A 18 -1.88 6.00 1.32
N LEU A 19 -0.79 5.36 1.74
CA LEU A 19 0.35 6.07 2.29
C LEU A 19 1.05 6.92 1.24
N ASP A 20 1.14 6.44 0.01
CA ASP A 20 1.74 7.20 -1.08
C ASP A 20 0.95 8.47 -1.40
N ARG A 21 -0.38 8.37 -1.35
CA ARG A 21 -1.26 9.51 -1.66
C ARG A 21 -1.28 10.55 -0.57
N SER A 22 -0.91 10.18 0.65
CA SER A 22 -0.94 11.09 1.77
C SER A 22 0.28 12.02 1.75
N GLU A 23 0.06 13.29 1.98
CA GLU A 23 1.13 14.28 2.04
C GLU A 23 1.76 14.36 3.43
N ARG A 24 1.23 13.61 4.39
CA ARG A 24 1.71 13.59 5.76
C ARG A 24 1.62 12.18 6.33
N PRO A 25 2.35 11.89 7.42
CA PRO A 25 2.20 10.61 8.10
C PRO A 25 0.75 10.42 8.57
N LEU A 26 0.25 9.20 8.46
CA LEU A 26 -1.10 8.86 8.88
C LEU A 26 -1.08 8.09 10.20
N THR A 27 -2.03 8.40 11.08
CA THR A 27 -2.27 7.60 12.26
C THR A 27 -2.90 6.26 11.84
N PHE A 28 -2.88 5.29 12.74
CA PHE A 28 -3.54 4.00 12.50
C PHE A 28 -5.02 4.21 12.11
N ARG A 29 -5.71 5.07 12.85
CA ARG A 29 -7.13 5.34 12.59
C ARG A 29 -7.35 5.98 11.22
N GLU A 30 -6.53 6.97 10.88
CA GLU A 30 -6.62 7.64 9.58
C GLU A 30 -6.37 6.66 8.44
N LEU A 31 -5.36 5.81 8.58
CA LEU A 31 -5.03 4.82 7.58
C LEU A 31 -6.15 3.78 7.43
N ARG A 32 -6.73 3.37 8.55
CA ARG A 32 -7.84 2.44 8.54
C ARG A 32 -9.04 3.01 7.77
N THR A 33 -9.36 4.28 8.02
CA THR A 33 -10.46 4.97 7.31
C THR A 33 -10.13 5.09 5.82
N ALA A 34 -8.90 5.46 5.47
CA ALA A 34 -8.48 5.60 4.08
C ALA A 34 -8.59 4.29 3.32
N CYS A 35 -8.37 3.17 4.00
CA CYS A 35 -8.49 1.83 3.40
C CYS A 35 -9.93 1.29 3.40
N GLY A 36 -10.93 2.14 3.65
CA GLY A 36 -12.34 1.70 3.62
C GLY A 36 -12.76 0.91 4.84
N ASP A 37 -12.27 1.32 6.01
CA ASP A 37 -12.59 0.70 7.29
C ASP A 37 -12.22 -0.78 7.37
N ILE A 38 -11.05 -1.12 6.85
CA ILE A 38 -10.43 -2.43 7.02
C ILE A 38 -10.44 -2.81 8.52
N SER A 39 -10.59 -4.10 8.83
CA SER A 39 -10.57 -4.50 10.23
C SER A 39 -9.22 -4.17 10.88
N SER A 40 -9.26 -3.80 12.17
CA SER A 40 -8.05 -3.45 12.93
C SER A 40 -7.02 -4.58 12.93
N SER A 41 -7.48 -5.82 13.05
CA SER A 41 -6.57 -6.96 13.09
C SER A 41 -5.87 -7.18 11.74
N VAL A 42 -6.60 -7.03 10.65
CA VAL A 42 -6.01 -7.18 9.31
C VAL A 42 -5.02 -6.05 9.05
N LEU A 43 -5.39 -4.82 9.36
CA LEU A 43 -4.48 -3.68 9.16
C LEU A 43 -3.22 -3.83 10.01
N THR A 44 -3.35 -4.22 11.28
CA THR A 44 -2.21 -4.46 12.15
C THR A 44 -1.26 -5.48 11.54
N ARG A 45 -1.80 -6.58 11.02
CA ARG A 45 -1.01 -7.64 10.41
C ARG A 45 -0.30 -7.14 9.15
N ARG A 46 -1.02 -6.42 8.28
CA ARG A 46 -0.42 -5.89 7.05
C ARG A 46 0.68 -4.89 7.35
N LEU A 47 0.46 -3.99 8.32
CA LEU A 47 1.48 -3.01 8.71
C LEU A 47 2.72 -3.69 9.29
N HIS A 48 2.53 -4.75 10.08
CA HIS A 48 3.65 -5.52 10.59
C HIS A 48 4.46 -6.15 9.44
N GLU A 49 3.79 -6.77 8.49
CA GLU A 49 4.44 -7.37 7.33
C GLU A 49 5.17 -6.32 6.49
N LEU A 50 4.55 -5.18 6.25
CA LEU A 50 5.17 -4.10 5.47
C LEU A 50 6.36 -3.50 6.20
N GLY A 51 6.30 -3.40 7.53
CA GLY A 51 7.42 -2.95 8.35
C GLY A 51 8.58 -3.94 8.29
N GLU A 52 8.29 -5.24 8.40
CA GLU A 52 9.31 -6.28 8.30
C GLU A 52 9.97 -6.28 6.92
N ALA A 53 9.21 -5.97 5.88
CA ALA A 53 9.74 -5.87 4.53
C ALA A 53 10.50 -4.57 4.27
N GLY A 54 10.53 -3.64 5.23
CA GLY A 54 11.23 -2.38 5.10
C GLY A 54 10.54 -1.35 4.21
N LEU A 55 9.25 -1.53 3.94
CA LEU A 55 8.50 -0.65 3.02
C LEU A 55 7.76 0.46 3.75
N VAL A 56 7.43 0.25 5.02
CA VAL A 56 6.67 1.19 5.85
C VAL A 56 7.40 1.34 7.18
N GLU A 57 7.39 2.55 7.72
CA GLU A 57 7.91 2.80 9.07
C GLU A 57 6.92 3.63 9.85
N HIS A 58 7.05 3.60 11.16
CA HIS A 58 6.17 4.30 12.08
C HIS A 58 6.97 5.35 12.86
N THR A 59 7.00 6.57 12.35
CA THR A 59 7.71 7.71 12.95
C THR A 59 6.77 8.92 12.91
N GLY A 60 6.13 9.18 14.04
CA GLY A 60 5.12 10.24 14.10
C GLY A 60 3.91 9.96 13.23
N GLY A 61 3.65 8.68 12.95
CA GLY A 61 2.62 8.19 12.06
C GLY A 61 3.23 7.20 11.09
N TYR A 62 2.40 6.57 10.27
CA TYR A 62 2.86 5.60 9.27
C TYR A 62 3.23 6.30 7.98
N VAL A 63 4.41 5.99 7.44
CA VAL A 63 4.93 6.56 6.19
C VAL A 63 5.61 5.46 5.38
N LEU A 64 5.72 5.66 4.08
CA LEU A 64 6.55 4.82 3.23
C LEU A 64 8.02 5.16 3.46
N THR A 65 8.86 4.13 3.50
CA THR A 65 10.30 4.31 3.46
C THR A 65 10.74 4.70 2.05
N PRO A 66 11.98 5.16 1.85
CA PRO A 66 12.47 5.42 0.49
C PRO A 66 12.34 4.22 -0.45
N ILE A 67 12.58 3.01 0.04
CA ILE A 67 12.42 1.82 -0.81
C ILE A 67 10.95 1.53 -1.08
N GLY A 68 10.06 1.84 -0.12
CA GLY A 68 8.61 1.76 -0.33
C GLY A 68 8.15 2.72 -1.42
N GLN A 69 8.69 3.92 -1.43
CA GLN A 69 8.40 4.91 -2.47
C GLN A 69 8.88 4.43 -3.85
N ARG A 70 10.05 3.78 -3.90
CA ARG A 70 10.56 3.21 -5.14
C ARG A 70 9.68 2.08 -5.66
N LEU A 71 9.08 1.31 -4.75
CA LEU A 71 8.14 0.26 -5.15
C LEU A 71 6.94 0.85 -5.86
N VAL A 72 6.36 1.93 -5.29
CA VAL A 72 5.23 2.61 -5.91
C VAL A 72 5.59 3.09 -7.31
N ALA A 73 6.74 3.75 -7.45
CA ALA A 73 7.21 4.23 -8.74
C ALA A 73 7.37 3.09 -9.74
N ALA A 74 7.88 1.94 -9.28
CA ALA A 74 8.06 0.78 -10.14
C ALA A 74 6.74 0.15 -10.57
N LEU A 75 5.68 0.33 -9.78
CA LEU A 75 4.36 -0.22 -10.10
C LEU A 75 3.52 0.69 -10.99
N GLU A 76 3.90 1.96 -11.17
CA GLU A 76 3.13 2.89 -12.00
C GLU A 76 2.88 2.38 -13.41
N PRO A 77 3.89 1.88 -14.16
CA PRO A 77 3.63 1.35 -15.49
C PRO A 77 2.65 0.20 -15.50
N VAL A 78 2.68 -0.65 -14.48
CA VAL A 78 1.73 -1.76 -14.35
C VAL A 78 0.33 -1.24 -14.09
N THR A 79 0.20 -0.25 -13.23
CA THR A 79 -1.09 0.38 -12.93
C THR A 79 -1.68 1.01 -14.18
N ALA A 80 -0.87 1.74 -14.93
CA ALA A 80 -1.31 2.37 -16.19
C ALA A 80 -1.77 1.32 -17.20
N TRP A 81 -1.01 0.23 -17.31
CA TRP A 81 -1.38 -0.87 -18.19
C TRP A 81 -2.72 -1.50 -17.76
N ALA A 82 -2.90 -1.69 -16.45
CA ALA A 82 -4.13 -2.28 -15.92
C ALA A 82 -5.35 -1.42 -16.23
N GLU A 83 -5.19 -0.09 -16.15
CA GLU A 83 -6.25 0.84 -16.52
C GLU A 83 -6.60 0.73 -18.01
N ASP A 84 -5.58 0.66 -18.86
CA ASP A 84 -5.79 0.49 -20.30
C ASP A 84 -6.48 -0.83 -20.61
N TRP A 85 -6.06 -1.89 -19.93
CA TRP A 85 -6.65 -3.20 -20.10
C TRP A 85 -8.12 -3.21 -19.66
N ASP A 86 -8.43 -2.56 -18.56
CA ASP A 86 -9.80 -2.46 -18.05
C ASP A 86 -10.69 -1.74 -19.05
N ARG A 87 -10.21 -0.62 -19.60
CA ARG A 87 -10.97 0.11 -20.63
C ARG A 87 -11.18 -0.71 -21.89
N ALA A 88 -10.15 -1.46 -22.31
CA ALA A 88 -10.23 -2.26 -23.53
C ALA A 88 -11.22 -3.42 -23.42
N THR A 89 -11.42 -3.94 -22.19
CA THR A 89 -12.30 -5.09 -21.96
C THR A 89 -13.67 -4.71 -21.42
N ARG A 90 -13.87 -3.46 -21.03
CA ARG A 90 -15.15 -2.99 -20.52
C ARG A 90 -16.15 -2.86 -21.65
N ARG A 91 -17.39 -3.30 -21.41
CA ARG A 91 -18.46 -3.25 -22.41
C ARG A 91 -19.62 -2.41 -21.91
#